data_a5f6fa2637b66ab47a8e6b5be80ac33e
#
_entry.id   a5f6fa2637b66ab47a8e6b5be80ac33e
#
_cell.length_a   1.000
_cell.length_b   1.000
_cell.length_c   1.000
_cell.angle_alpha   90.00
_cell.angle_beta   90.00
_cell.angle_gamma   90.00
#
_symmetry.space_group_name_H-M   'P 1'
#
loop_
_entity.id
_entity.type
_entity.pdbx_description
1 polymer ?
#
loop_
_entity_poly.entity_id
_entity_poly.type
_entity_poly.pdbx_seq_one_letter_code
_entity_poly.pdbx_strand_id
1 'polypeptide(L)'
;MYPEELCMPMREDLTSVGFVEMRDPEDVAEILDKKEGTVLVMVNSVCGCAAANARPAAKISTNHSKRPDVFATVFAGQDIGATAKAREYMHPYPPSSPSIALFKDGNLVHFIERHHIEGRPAEMIAENLIQAFNSYC
;
A
#
# COMPACT_ATOMS: atom_id res chain seq x y z
N MET A 1 19.00 0.41 7.33
CA MET A 1 18.15 -0.73 6.93
C MET A 1 18.01 -1.71 8.09
N TYR A 2 16.99 -2.53 8.03
CA TYR A 2 16.70 -3.54 9.03
C TYR A 2 17.21 -4.89 8.56
N PRO A 3 17.50 -5.85 9.48
CA PRO A 3 17.80 -7.21 9.08
C PRO A 3 16.63 -7.79 8.26
N GLU A 4 16.94 -8.48 7.16
CA GLU A 4 15.88 -9.01 6.28
C GLU A 4 14.99 -10.04 7.00
N GLU A 5 15.56 -10.83 7.91
CA GLU A 5 14.78 -11.79 8.68
C GLU A 5 13.73 -11.12 9.58
N LEU A 6 13.93 -9.85 9.95
CA LEU A 6 12.93 -9.07 10.68
C LEU A 6 11.79 -8.65 9.75
N CYS A 7 12.12 -8.27 8.52
CA CYS A 7 11.15 -7.77 7.54
C CYS A 7 10.35 -8.89 6.87
N MET A 8 10.91 -10.08 6.77
CA MET A 8 10.29 -11.18 6.03
C MET A 8 8.88 -11.52 6.49
N PRO A 9 8.59 -11.70 7.80
CA PRO A 9 7.21 -11.93 8.24
C PRO A 9 6.27 -10.77 7.91
N MET A 10 6.78 -9.54 7.92
CA MET A 10 6.01 -8.35 7.62
C MET A 10 5.68 -8.25 6.13
N ARG A 11 6.57 -8.74 5.26
CA ARG A 11 6.32 -8.86 3.82
C ARG A 11 5.28 -9.95 3.56
N GLU A 12 5.45 -11.11 4.20
CA GLU A 12 4.55 -12.26 4.03
C GLU A 12 3.14 -11.97 4.51
N ASP A 13 2.99 -11.08 5.48
CA ASP A 13 1.69 -10.67 5.97
C ASP A 13 0.82 -10.09 4.84
N LEU A 14 1.43 -9.44 3.86
CA LEU A 14 0.74 -8.91 2.69
C LEU A 14 0.79 -9.86 1.49
N THR A 15 1.95 -10.45 1.20
CA THR A 15 2.05 -11.34 0.04
C THR A 15 1.18 -12.58 0.17
N SER A 16 0.94 -13.06 1.39
CA SER A 16 0.08 -14.21 1.62
C SER A 16 -1.39 -13.96 1.24
N VAL A 17 -1.80 -12.71 1.12
CA VAL A 17 -3.16 -12.35 0.71
C VAL A 17 -3.21 -11.75 -0.69
N GLY A 18 -2.14 -11.89 -1.47
CA GLY A 18 -2.12 -11.53 -2.88
C GLY A 18 -1.44 -10.22 -3.25
N PHE A 19 -0.77 -9.56 -2.31
CA PHE A 19 0.02 -8.38 -2.64
C PHE A 19 1.26 -8.76 -3.42
N VAL A 20 1.56 -8.00 -4.47
CA VAL A 20 2.79 -8.14 -5.26
C VAL A 20 3.85 -7.24 -4.65
N GLU A 21 5.01 -7.79 -4.32
CA GLU A 21 6.13 -6.99 -3.82
C GLU A 21 6.83 -6.25 -4.96
N MET A 22 7.02 -4.95 -4.76
CA MET A 22 7.83 -4.13 -5.66
C MET A 22 9.12 -3.81 -4.91
N ARG A 23 10.20 -4.47 -5.27
CA ARG A 23 11.47 -4.37 -4.54
C ARG A 23 12.49 -3.44 -5.22
N ASP A 24 12.28 -3.15 -6.50
CA ASP A 24 13.14 -2.30 -7.31
C ASP A 24 12.33 -1.19 -7.98
N PRO A 25 12.95 -0.06 -8.37
CA PRO A 25 12.25 0.98 -9.12
C PRO A 25 11.58 0.49 -10.39
N GLU A 26 12.19 -0.49 -11.07
CA GLU A 26 11.65 -1.08 -12.30
C GLU A 26 10.34 -1.82 -12.04
N ASP A 27 10.24 -2.52 -10.91
CA ASP A 27 9.00 -3.19 -10.52
C ASP A 27 7.87 -2.19 -10.35
N VAL A 28 8.18 -1.04 -9.74
CA VAL A 28 7.21 0.03 -9.50
C VAL A 28 6.74 0.62 -10.83
N ALA A 29 7.68 0.95 -11.72
CA ALA A 29 7.35 1.52 -13.03
C ALA A 29 6.50 0.55 -13.85
N GLU A 30 6.82 -0.74 -13.83
CA GLU A 30 6.07 -1.76 -14.56
C GLU A 30 4.59 -1.78 -14.16
N ILE A 31 4.30 -1.59 -12.87
CA ILE A 31 2.94 -1.62 -12.37
C ILE A 31 2.25 -0.25 -12.47
N LEU A 32 2.93 0.84 -12.07
CA LEU A 32 2.31 2.16 -11.94
C LEU A 32 2.33 3.00 -13.22
N ASP A 33 3.17 2.67 -14.19
CA ASP A 33 3.16 3.39 -15.48
C ASP A 33 2.00 2.98 -16.39
N LYS A 34 1.27 1.92 -16.03
CA LYS A 34 0.10 1.49 -16.80
C LYS A 34 -0.99 2.54 -16.73
N LYS A 35 -1.59 2.83 -17.88
CA LYS A 35 -2.64 3.84 -18.02
C LYS A 35 -4.05 3.24 -17.96
N GLU A 36 -4.17 1.97 -17.59
CA GLU A 36 -5.45 1.28 -17.48
C GLU A 36 -5.52 0.46 -16.22
N GLY A 37 -6.69 0.45 -15.58
CA GLY A 37 -6.98 -0.38 -14.42
C GLY A 37 -6.69 0.31 -13.10
N THR A 38 -6.91 -0.46 -12.03
CA THR A 38 -6.80 0.03 -10.66
C THR A 38 -5.70 -0.70 -9.91
N VAL A 39 -4.91 0.05 -9.14
CA VAL A 39 -3.80 -0.48 -8.34
C VAL A 39 -3.85 0.12 -6.94
N LEU A 40 -3.82 -0.73 -5.94
CA LEU A 40 -3.61 -0.30 -4.55
C LEU A 40 -2.13 -0.48 -4.22
N VAL A 41 -1.50 0.55 -3.69
CA VAL A 41 -0.12 0.46 -3.20
C VAL A 41 -0.10 0.69 -1.69
N MET A 42 0.37 -0.30 -0.95
CA MET A 42 0.61 -0.20 0.49
C MET A 42 2.09 0.10 0.70
N VAL A 43 2.39 1.24 1.31
CA VAL A 43 3.74 1.53 1.78
C VAL A 43 3.87 0.88 3.16
N ASN A 44 4.51 -0.28 3.21
CA ASN A 44 4.71 -1.07 4.42
C ASN A 44 5.86 -0.48 5.26
N SER A 45 5.89 -0.80 6.52
CA SER A 45 6.98 -0.39 7.41
C SER A 45 7.06 -1.30 8.63
N VAL A 46 8.15 -1.17 9.40
CA VAL A 46 8.33 -1.89 10.66
C VAL A 46 7.57 -1.25 11.82
N CYS A 47 6.96 -0.09 11.61
CA CYS A 47 6.24 0.66 12.63
C CYS A 47 5.11 -0.15 13.26
N GLY A 48 4.86 0.04 14.55
CA GLY A 48 3.75 -0.60 15.25
C GLY A 48 2.38 -0.28 14.64
N CYS A 49 2.20 0.91 14.07
CA CYS A 49 0.94 1.26 13.41
C CYS A 49 0.77 0.52 12.09
N ALA A 50 1.85 0.07 11.45
CA ALA A 50 1.74 -0.84 10.31
C ALA A 50 1.26 -2.22 10.77
N ALA A 51 1.84 -2.73 11.86
CA ALA A 51 1.49 -4.06 12.39
C ALA A 51 0.06 -4.12 12.94
N ALA A 52 -0.34 -3.12 13.72
CA ALA A 52 -1.63 -3.13 14.43
C ALA A 52 -2.79 -2.60 13.60
N ASN A 53 -2.52 -1.73 12.64
CA ASN A 53 -3.57 -0.97 11.95
C ASN A 53 -3.53 -1.14 10.43
N ALA A 54 -2.43 -0.74 9.77
CA ALA A 54 -2.38 -0.68 8.31
C ALA A 54 -2.41 -2.05 7.63
N ARG A 55 -1.53 -2.98 8.03
CA ARG A 55 -1.51 -4.31 7.41
C ARG A 55 -2.82 -5.08 7.64
N PRO A 56 -3.37 -5.13 8.87
CA PRO A 56 -4.68 -5.78 9.06
C PRO A 56 -5.78 -5.15 8.22
N ALA A 57 -5.82 -3.82 8.10
CA ALA A 57 -6.81 -3.13 7.27
C ALA A 57 -6.68 -3.50 5.80
N ALA A 58 -5.45 -3.51 5.28
CA ALA A 58 -5.18 -3.90 3.89
C ALA A 58 -5.63 -5.34 3.64
N LYS A 59 -5.37 -6.24 4.57
CA LYS A 59 -5.79 -7.65 4.46
C LYS A 59 -7.30 -7.78 4.41
N ILE A 60 -8.02 -7.07 5.28
CA ILE A 60 -9.50 -7.06 5.27
C ILE A 60 -10.02 -6.60 3.91
N SER A 61 -9.42 -5.56 3.34
CA SER A 61 -9.88 -4.98 2.08
C SER A 61 -9.77 -5.94 0.90
N THR A 62 -8.86 -6.91 0.95
CA THR A 62 -8.71 -7.90 -0.13
C THR A 62 -9.91 -8.82 -0.27
N ASN A 63 -10.79 -8.89 0.72
CA ASN A 63 -11.97 -9.74 0.71
C ASN A 63 -13.22 -9.06 0.15
N HIS A 64 -13.14 -7.76 -0.14
CA HIS A 64 -14.29 -7.03 -0.66
C HIS A 64 -14.59 -7.43 -2.10
N SER A 65 -15.89 -7.40 -2.49
CA SER A 65 -16.32 -7.82 -3.83
C SER A 65 -15.81 -6.88 -4.93
N LYS A 66 -15.80 -5.57 -4.67
CA LYS A 66 -15.17 -4.59 -5.56
C LYS A 66 -13.74 -4.37 -5.08
N ARG A 67 -12.78 -4.65 -5.92
CA ARG A 67 -11.36 -4.62 -5.57
C ARG A 67 -10.53 -4.04 -6.71
N PRO A 68 -9.36 -3.44 -6.38
CA PRO A 68 -8.39 -3.07 -7.40
C PRO A 68 -7.96 -4.31 -8.20
N ASP A 69 -7.53 -4.08 -9.44
CA ASP A 69 -6.99 -5.15 -10.29
C ASP A 69 -5.69 -5.71 -9.72
N VAL A 70 -4.89 -4.84 -9.08
CA VAL A 70 -3.61 -5.22 -8.49
C VAL A 70 -3.51 -4.64 -7.09
N PHE A 71 -3.07 -5.49 -6.14
CA PHE A 71 -2.61 -5.07 -4.83
C PHE A 71 -1.09 -5.17 -4.84
N ALA A 72 -0.40 -4.07 -4.56
CA ALA A 72 1.06 -4.03 -4.58
C ALA A 72 1.61 -3.36 -3.32
N THR A 73 2.86 -3.61 -3.00
CA THR A 73 3.48 -3.04 -1.81
C THR A 73 4.95 -2.73 -2.02
N VAL A 74 5.42 -1.66 -1.36
CA VAL A 74 6.84 -1.33 -1.19
C VAL A 74 7.14 -1.30 0.30
N PHE A 75 8.39 -1.53 0.68
CA PHE A 75 8.78 -1.56 2.10
C PHE A 75 9.66 -0.35 2.42
N ALA A 76 9.09 0.65 3.09
CA ALA A 76 9.79 1.86 3.47
C ALA A 76 10.90 1.55 4.49
N GLY A 77 12.06 2.18 4.30
CA GLY A 77 13.21 1.97 5.18
C GLY A 77 14.00 0.71 4.84
N GLN A 78 13.51 -0.13 3.92
CA GLN A 78 14.18 -1.37 3.54
C GLN A 78 14.46 -1.40 2.03
N ASP A 79 13.43 -1.27 1.20
CA ASP A 79 13.59 -1.21 -0.26
C ASP A 79 13.58 0.26 -0.69
N ILE A 80 14.70 0.95 -0.46
CA ILE A 80 14.81 2.41 -0.56
C ILE A 80 14.46 2.92 -1.97
N GLY A 81 15.03 2.29 -3.00
CA GLY A 81 14.80 2.72 -4.38
C GLY A 81 13.35 2.53 -4.82
N ALA A 82 12.76 1.37 -4.52
CA ALA A 82 11.37 1.10 -4.85
C ALA A 82 10.42 2.07 -4.13
N THR A 83 10.68 2.34 -2.86
CA THR A 83 9.86 3.26 -2.07
C THR A 83 9.93 4.68 -2.63
N ALA A 84 11.14 5.15 -2.96
CA ALA A 84 11.32 6.48 -3.56
C ALA A 84 10.58 6.59 -4.90
N LYS A 85 10.68 5.56 -5.73
CA LYS A 85 10.00 5.53 -7.03
C LYS A 85 8.48 5.56 -6.85
N ALA A 86 7.93 4.75 -5.94
CA ALA A 86 6.50 4.74 -5.67
C ALA A 86 5.99 6.10 -5.21
N ARG A 87 6.76 6.79 -4.36
CA ARG A 87 6.40 8.12 -3.86
C ARG A 87 6.34 9.18 -4.93
N GLU A 88 7.03 9.02 -6.05
CA GLU A 88 6.91 9.95 -7.19
C GLU A 88 5.49 10.00 -7.74
N TYR A 89 4.77 8.89 -7.68
CA TYR A 89 3.38 8.78 -8.16
C TYR A 89 2.36 9.31 -7.14
N MET A 90 2.80 9.56 -5.91
CA MET A 90 1.91 9.94 -4.80
C MET A 90 1.85 11.45 -4.55
N HIS A 91 2.47 12.27 -5.42
CA HIS A 91 2.36 13.71 -5.32
C HIS A 91 0.90 14.16 -5.36
N PRO A 92 0.53 15.19 -4.61
CA PRO A 92 1.36 16.12 -3.85
C PRO A 92 1.56 15.73 -2.37
N TYR A 93 1.23 14.51 -1.98
CA TYR A 93 1.32 14.10 -0.57
C TYR A 93 2.77 13.93 -0.14
N PRO A 94 3.14 14.43 1.06
CA PRO A 94 4.50 14.23 1.59
C PRO A 94 4.73 12.75 1.96
N PRO A 95 5.99 12.29 1.94
CA PRO A 95 6.29 10.93 2.33
C PRO A 95 5.80 10.59 3.72
N SER A 96 5.14 9.46 3.86
CA SER A 96 4.74 8.90 5.15
C SER A 96 4.72 7.38 5.07
N SER A 97 4.92 6.70 6.20
CA SER A 97 4.83 5.24 6.27
C SER A 97 4.40 4.78 7.65
N PRO A 98 3.43 3.88 7.75
CA PRO A 98 2.72 3.29 6.62
C PRO A 98 1.79 4.30 5.93
N SER A 99 1.49 4.05 4.67
CA SER A 99 0.50 4.81 3.91
C SER A 99 -0.09 3.92 2.83
N ILE A 100 -1.27 4.29 2.31
CA ILE A 100 -1.98 3.46 1.33
C ILE A 100 -2.51 4.37 0.22
N ALA A 101 -2.21 4.03 -1.02
CA ALA A 101 -2.59 4.82 -2.19
C ALA A 101 -3.41 3.97 -3.16
N LEU A 102 -4.45 4.55 -3.74
CA LEU A 102 -5.24 3.92 -4.79
C LEU A 102 -5.07 4.71 -6.08
N PHE A 103 -4.72 4.01 -7.15
CA PHE A 103 -4.53 4.57 -8.49
C PHE A 103 -5.59 4.01 -9.43
N LYS A 104 -6.11 4.87 -10.30
CA LYS A 104 -7.01 4.44 -11.38
C LYS A 104 -6.52 5.06 -12.69
N ASP A 105 -6.30 4.21 -13.68
CA ASP A 105 -5.84 4.61 -15.01
C ASP A 105 -4.61 5.53 -14.95
N GLY A 106 -3.69 5.20 -14.05
CA GLY A 106 -2.44 5.93 -13.87
C GLY A 106 -2.52 7.16 -12.98
N ASN A 107 -3.70 7.48 -12.43
CA ASN A 107 -3.90 8.67 -11.60
C ASN A 107 -4.17 8.29 -10.15
N LEU A 108 -3.60 9.07 -9.22
CA LEU A 108 -3.87 8.90 -7.80
C LEU A 108 -5.28 9.41 -7.51
N VAL A 109 -6.16 8.52 -7.03
CA VAL A 109 -7.56 8.86 -6.76
C VAL A 109 -7.92 8.85 -5.28
N HIS A 110 -7.11 8.17 -4.43
CA HIS A 110 -7.33 8.12 -3.00
C HIS A 110 -6.02 7.88 -2.27
N PHE A 111 -5.84 8.50 -1.11
CA PHE A 111 -4.62 8.35 -0.33
C PHE A 111 -4.92 8.42 1.16
N ILE A 112 -4.38 7.46 1.91
CA ILE A 112 -4.46 7.42 3.37
C ILE A 112 -3.05 7.63 3.91
N GLU A 113 -2.84 8.75 4.60
CA GLU A 113 -1.55 9.09 5.19
C GLU A 113 -1.40 8.43 6.57
N ARG A 114 -0.16 8.38 7.06
CA ARG A 114 0.13 7.79 8.36
C ARG A 114 -0.74 8.35 9.49
N HIS A 115 -0.95 9.66 9.51
CA HIS A 115 -1.75 10.28 10.58
C HIS A 115 -3.23 9.89 10.53
N HIS A 116 -3.70 9.35 9.40
CA HIS A 116 -5.05 8.78 9.29
C HIS A 116 -5.08 7.31 9.68
N ILE A 117 -3.92 6.71 9.94
CA ILE A 117 -3.79 5.29 10.31
C ILE A 117 -3.50 5.16 11.80
N GLU A 118 -2.59 5.97 12.33
CA GLU A 118 -2.21 5.93 13.74
C GLU A 118 -3.42 6.11 14.65
N GLY A 119 -3.52 5.22 15.65
CA GLY A 119 -4.57 5.31 16.64
C GLY A 119 -5.96 4.94 16.16
N ARG A 120 -6.09 4.43 14.94
CA ARG A 120 -7.38 4.02 14.38
C ARG A 120 -7.49 2.51 14.29
N PRO A 121 -8.67 1.93 14.59
CA PRO A 121 -8.88 0.49 14.44
C PRO A 121 -8.71 0.07 12.97
N ALA A 122 -8.20 -1.15 12.77
CA ALA A 122 -8.03 -1.71 11.42
C ALA A 122 -9.35 -1.70 10.64
N GLU A 123 -10.47 -2.00 11.30
CA GLU A 123 -11.80 -2.06 10.68
C GLU A 123 -12.22 -0.69 10.12
N MET A 124 -11.87 0.39 10.80
CA MET A 124 -12.18 1.75 10.34
C MET A 124 -11.38 2.10 9.09
N ILE A 125 -10.11 1.73 9.06
CA ILE A 125 -9.25 1.97 7.90
C ILE A 125 -9.72 1.10 6.74
N ALA A 126 -10.05 -0.16 7.00
CA ALA A 126 -10.59 -1.07 5.98
C ALA A 126 -11.88 -0.52 5.38
N GLU A 127 -12.77 0.03 6.20
CA GLU A 127 -14.02 0.64 5.72
C GLU A 127 -13.73 1.82 4.78
N ASN A 128 -12.73 2.62 5.11
CA ASN A 128 -12.29 3.73 4.25
C ASN A 128 -11.82 3.20 2.89
N LEU A 129 -11.04 2.13 2.87
CA LEU A 129 -10.57 1.49 1.63
C LEU A 129 -11.74 0.92 0.83
N ILE A 130 -12.67 0.26 1.50
CA ILE A 130 -13.85 -0.34 0.85
C ILE A 130 -14.70 0.74 0.19
N GLN A 131 -14.89 1.88 0.83
CA GLN A 131 -15.62 3.00 0.23
C GLN A 131 -14.91 3.52 -1.01
N ALA A 132 -13.58 3.61 -0.97
CA ALA A 132 -12.81 4.01 -2.15
C ALA A 132 -12.93 2.98 -3.27
N PHE A 133 -12.90 1.68 -2.95
CA PHE A 133 -13.09 0.63 -3.95
C PHE A 133 -14.47 0.71 -4.58
N ASN A 134 -15.51 0.97 -3.78
CA ASN A 134 -16.86 1.13 -4.30
C ASN A 134 -16.97 2.30 -5.28
N SER A 135 -16.18 3.35 -5.07
CA SER A 135 -16.20 4.55 -5.91
C SER A 135 -15.36 4.41 -7.18
N TYR A 136 -14.25 3.69 -7.13
CA TYR A 136 -13.26 3.69 -8.21
C TYR A 136 -13.02 2.34 -8.87
N CYS A 137 -13.35 1.28 -8.22
CA CYS A 137 -13.22 -0.07 -8.77
C CYS A 137 -14.59 -0.61 -9.20
#